data_14790765c042cf808746276639a5496c
#
_entry.id   14790765c042cf808746276639a5496c
#
_cell.length_a   1.000
_cell.length_b   1.000
_cell.length_c   1.000
_cell.angle_alpha   90.00
_cell.angle_beta   90.00
_cell.angle_gamma   90.00
#
_symmetry.space_group_name_H-M   'P 1'
#
loop_
_entity.id
_entity.type
_entity.pdbx_description
1 polymer ?
#
loop_
_entity_poly.entity_id
_entity_poly.type
_entity_poly.pdbx_seq_one_letter_code
_entity_poly.pdbx_strand_id
1 'polypeptide(L)'
;MSYAIVRNEKLTRAEVNGKGTHNDRKAKNHTNKDINPTKTHLNYYIKKNELTYTKEFDKYLKANNLKGHLRSNSIIMCQMIFTSDQTFFDKIGEKETKRYFDECYKFICNYKNLGEKNIISAVVHLDEGVPHMHLMFVP
;
A
#
# COMPACT_ATOMS: atom_id res chain seq x y z
N MET A 1 25.48 -4.92 -3.10
CA MET A 1 24.92 -4.46 -1.80
C MET A 1 23.47 -4.07 -1.97
N SER A 2 22.61 -4.58 -1.11
CA SER A 2 21.18 -4.33 -1.17
C SER A 2 20.77 -3.24 -0.19
N TYR A 3 19.78 -2.46 -0.56
CA TYR A 3 19.25 -1.36 0.25
C TYR A 3 17.74 -1.53 0.44
N ALA A 4 17.26 -1.10 1.60
CA ALA A 4 15.82 -0.91 1.79
C ALA A 4 15.39 0.31 0.95
N ILE A 5 14.33 0.15 0.18
CA ILE A 5 13.82 1.19 -0.70
C ILE A 5 12.43 1.58 -0.23
N VAL A 6 12.23 2.88 -0.02
CA VAL A 6 10.93 3.44 0.34
C VAL A 6 10.63 4.61 -0.60
N ARG A 7 9.47 4.57 -1.21
CA ARG A 7 8.97 5.67 -2.06
C ARG A 7 7.64 6.15 -1.52
N ASN A 8 7.41 7.46 -1.55
CA ASN A 8 6.16 8.05 -1.12
C ASN A 8 5.54 8.85 -2.25
N GLU A 9 4.25 8.66 -2.47
CA GLU A 9 3.48 9.35 -3.48
C GLU A 9 2.25 9.99 -2.84
N LYS A 10 2.03 11.27 -3.14
CA LYS A 10 0.86 12.01 -2.67
C LYS A 10 -0.27 11.84 -3.69
N LEU A 11 -1.48 11.59 -3.21
CA LEU A 11 -2.60 11.24 -4.07
C LEU A 11 -3.81 12.14 -3.83
N THR A 12 -4.43 12.60 -4.93
CA THR A 12 -5.74 13.24 -4.91
C THR A 12 -6.82 12.16 -4.88
N ARG A 13 -8.08 12.57 -4.64
CA ARG A 13 -9.22 11.63 -4.60
C ARG A 13 -9.35 10.82 -5.90
N ALA A 14 -9.15 11.46 -7.05
CA ALA A 14 -9.26 10.77 -8.35
C ALA A 14 -8.18 9.68 -8.52
N GLU A 15 -6.96 9.98 -8.10
CA GLU A 15 -5.83 9.05 -8.20
C GLU A 15 -5.97 7.85 -7.25
N VAL A 16 -6.58 8.06 -6.08
CA VAL A 16 -6.76 7.01 -5.08
C VAL A 16 -7.59 5.83 -5.62
N ASN A 17 -8.63 6.10 -6.40
CA ASN A 17 -9.46 5.04 -6.97
C ASN A 17 -8.67 4.10 -7.90
N GLY A 18 -7.84 4.68 -8.76
CA GLY A 18 -6.99 3.89 -9.65
C GLY A 18 -5.99 3.03 -8.87
N LYS A 19 -5.41 3.59 -7.81
CA LYS A 19 -4.49 2.84 -6.94
C LYS A 19 -5.20 1.67 -6.26
N GLY A 20 -6.43 1.87 -5.79
CA GLY A 20 -7.22 0.81 -5.16
C GLY A 20 -7.47 -0.36 -6.12
N THR A 21 -7.88 -0.06 -7.35
CA THR A 21 -8.12 -1.07 -8.38
C THR A 21 -6.84 -1.86 -8.68
N HIS A 22 -5.71 -1.18 -8.79
CA HIS A 22 -4.41 -1.82 -9.02
C HIS A 22 -3.98 -2.67 -7.81
N ASN A 23 -4.00 -2.08 -6.62
CA ASN A 23 -3.50 -2.74 -5.41
C ASN A 23 -4.33 -3.97 -5.05
N ASP A 24 -5.65 -3.91 -5.22
CA ASP A 24 -6.56 -5.01 -4.90
C ASP A 24 -6.74 -5.99 -6.08
N ARG A 25 -6.06 -5.77 -7.20
CA ARG A 25 -6.14 -6.62 -8.40
C ARG A 25 -7.59 -6.77 -8.91
N LYS A 26 -8.36 -5.68 -8.89
CA LYS A 26 -9.76 -5.67 -9.34
C LYS A 26 -9.92 -5.49 -10.84
N ALA A 27 -8.89 -5.04 -11.55
CA ALA A 27 -8.94 -4.90 -13.00
C ALA A 27 -8.95 -6.27 -13.67
N LYS A 28 -9.81 -6.43 -14.68
CA LYS A 28 -9.89 -7.69 -15.45
C LYS A 28 -8.64 -7.88 -16.31
N ASN A 29 -8.14 -6.78 -16.89
CA ASN A 29 -6.94 -6.78 -17.72
C ASN A 29 -5.95 -5.79 -17.12
N HIS A 30 -4.74 -6.24 -16.87
CA HIS A 30 -3.68 -5.41 -16.35
C HIS A 30 -2.93 -4.74 -17.50
N THR A 31 -2.76 -3.41 -17.42
CA THR A 31 -1.94 -2.66 -18.38
C THR A 31 -0.46 -2.93 -18.15
N ASN A 32 -0.07 -3.23 -16.91
CA ASN A 32 1.30 -3.59 -16.56
C ASN A 32 1.56 -5.07 -16.89
N LYS A 33 2.40 -5.31 -17.87
CA LYS A 33 2.75 -6.67 -18.33
C LYS A 33 3.61 -7.44 -17.32
N ASP A 34 4.19 -6.75 -16.32
CA ASP A 34 5.01 -7.39 -15.29
C ASP A 34 4.16 -8.17 -14.29
N ILE A 35 2.84 -7.94 -14.28
CA ILE A 35 1.93 -8.68 -13.40
C ILE A 35 1.72 -10.09 -13.98
N ASN A 36 2.03 -11.09 -13.14
CA ASN A 36 1.81 -12.50 -13.49
C ASN A 36 0.54 -13.00 -12.81
N PRO A 37 -0.59 -13.17 -13.55
CA PRO A 37 -1.86 -13.57 -12.95
C PRO A 37 -1.81 -14.92 -12.24
N THR A 38 -0.90 -15.82 -12.63
CA THR A 38 -0.76 -17.13 -11.99
C THR A 38 -0.21 -17.04 -10.58
N LYS A 39 0.41 -15.91 -10.21
CA LYS A 39 0.99 -15.67 -8.90
C LYS A 39 0.17 -14.71 -8.03
N THR A 40 -0.92 -14.16 -8.56
CA THR A 40 -1.74 -13.18 -7.82
C THR A 40 -2.28 -13.75 -6.51
N HIS A 41 -2.57 -15.04 -6.45
CA HIS A 41 -3.02 -15.71 -5.22
C HIS A 41 -1.97 -15.71 -4.10
N LEU A 42 -0.71 -15.43 -4.40
CA LEU A 42 0.37 -15.34 -3.43
C LEU A 42 0.41 -13.97 -2.73
N ASN A 43 -0.26 -12.97 -3.29
CA ASN A 43 -0.36 -11.64 -2.67
C ASN A 43 -1.11 -11.76 -1.35
N TYR A 44 -0.72 -10.96 -0.37
CA TYR A 44 -1.37 -11.00 0.93
C TYR A 44 -1.47 -9.61 1.55
N TYR A 45 -2.44 -9.45 2.46
CA TYR A 45 -2.65 -8.21 3.20
C TYR A 45 -2.06 -8.33 4.60
N ILE A 46 -1.34 -7.29 5.04
CA ILE A 46 -0.99 -7.10 6.45
C ILE A 46 -2.14 -6.37 7.14
N LYS A 47 -2.71 -5.37 6.45
CA LYS A 47 -3.96 -4.73 6.85
C LYS A 47 -4.86 -4.61 5.62
N LYS A 48 -6.06 -5.19 5.71
CA LYS A 48 -7.01 -5.17 4.60
C LYS A 48 -8.07 -4.10 4.82
N ASN A 49 -8.30 -3.29 3.79
CA ASN A 49 -9.41 -2.34 3.76
C ASN A 49 -10.73 -3.11 3.55
N GLU A 50 -11.76 -2.75 4.30
CA GLU A 50 -13.11 -3.33 4.16
C GLU A 50 -13.88 -2.69 3.01
N LEU A 51 -13.63 -1.40 2.77
CA LEU A 51 -14.28 -0.59 1.75
C LEU A 51 -13.26 -0.17 0.70
N THR A 52 -13.71 0.48 -0.38
CA THR A 52 -12.78 1.13 -1.31
C THR A 52 -11.97 2.21 -0.59
N TYR A 53 -10.82 2.57 -1.11
CA TYR A 53 -9.95 3.55 -0.44
C TYR A 53 -10.66 4.89 -0.21
N THR A 54 -11.43 5.37 -1.19
CA THR A 54 -12.16 6.64 -1.03
C THR A 54 -13.24 6.55 0.05
N LYS A 55 -13.94 5.41 0.13
CA LYS A 55 -14.94 5.20 1.18
C LYS A 55 -14.29 5.05 2.56
N GLU A 56 -13.13 4.42 2.63
CA GLU A 56 -12.35 4.35 3.88
C GLU A 56 -11.92 5.75 4.32
N PHE A 57 -11.53 6.61 3.38
CA PHE A 57 -11.19 8.00 3.67
C PHE A 57 -12.40 8.76 4.22
N ASP A 58 -13.58 8.60 3.59
CA ASP A 58 -14.80 9.26 4.06
C ASP A 58 -15.17 8.79 5.48
N LYS A 59 -15.01 7.50 5.75
CA LYS A 59 -15.20 6.92 7.09
C LYS A 59 -14.21 7.52 8.10
N TYR A 60 -12.96 7.70 7.70
CA TYR A 60 -11.93 8.31 8.53
C TYR A 60 -12.30 9.75 8.91
N LEU A 61 -12.80 10.54 7.96
CA LEU A 61 -13.23 11.91 8.21
C LEU A 61 -14.35 11.96 9.24
N LYS A 62 -15.34 11.07 9.13
CA LYS A 62 -16.44 10.98 10.09
C LYS A 62 -15.96 10.58 11.49
N ALA A 63 -15.12 9.55 11.56
CA ALA A 63 -14.61 9.03 12.84
C ALA A 63 -13.80 10.07 13.61
N ASN A 64 -13.15 10.98 12.91
CA ASN A 64 -12.32 12.03 13.52
C ASN A 64 -13.02 13.40 13.56
N ASN A 65 -14.31 13.45 13.24
CA ASN A 65 -15.12 14.69 13.20
C ASN A 65 -14.48 15.80 12.34
N LEU A 66 -13.82 15.43 11.28
CA LEU A 66 -13.17 16.38 10.38
C LEU A 66 -14.20 16.89 9.38
N LYS A 67 -14.42 18.20 9.39
CA LYS A 67 -15.37 18.90 8.52
C LYS A 67 -14.61 19.88 7.65
N GLY A 68 -15.17 20.19 6.50
CA GLY A 68 -14.61 21.17 5.60
C GLY A 68 -14.75 20.73 4.16
N HIS A 69 -14.50 21.67 3.26
CA HIS A 69 -14.55 21.41 1.83
C HIS A 69 -13.15 21.06 1.32
N LEU A 70 -13.03 19.89 0.70
CA LEU A 70 -11.80 19.47 0.04
C LEU A 70 -11.90 19.79 -1.45
N ARG A 71 -10.88 20.47 -1.96
CA ARG A 71 -10.77 20.76 -3.38
C ARG A 71 -10.42 19.50 -4.16
N SER A 72 -10.75 19.46 -5.44
CA SER A 72 -10.44 18.30 -6.29
C SER A 72 -8.95 17.97 -6.36
N ASN A 73 -8.07 18.96 -6.18
CA ASN A 73 -6.63 18.79 -6.17
C ASN A 73 -6.04 18.62 -4.77
N SER A 74 -6.87 18.51 -3.74
CA SER A 74 -6.39 18.26 -2.38
C SER A 74 -5.79 16.86 -2.26
N ILE A 75 -4.66 16.77 -1.54
CA ILE A 75 -4.05 15.48 -1.23
C ILE A 75 -4.82 14.87 -0.07
N ILE A 76 -5.44 13.72 -0.31
CA ILE A 76 -6.24 13.03 0.70
C ILE A 76 -5.53 11.82 1.29
N MET A 77 -4.59 11.26 0.57
CA MET A 77 -3.93 10.01 0.95
C MET A 77 -2.52 9.97 0.38
N CYS A 78 -1.67 9.19 1.00
CA CYS A 78 -0.35 8.91 0.48
C CYS A 78 -0.18 7.41 0.31
N GLN A 79 0.61 7.01 -0.68
CA GLN A 79 1.03 5.62 -0.86
C GLN A 79 2.53 5.53 -0.65
N MET A 80 2.93 4.63 0.24
CA MET A 80 4.34 4.24 0.36
C MET A 80 4.53 2.89 -0.28
N ILE A 81 5.63 2.73 -1.01
CA ILE A 81 6.04 1.45 -1.57
C ILE A 81 7.34 1.05 -0.89
N PHE A 82 7.33 -0.10 -0.24
CA PHE A 82 8.50 -0.68 0.42
C PHE A 82 8.99 -1.86 -0.39
N THR A 83 10.29 -1.88 -0.68
CA THR A 83 10.90 -2.98 -1.45
C THR A 83 12.41 -3.03 -1.21
N SER A 84 13.08 -3.90 -1.92
CA SER A 84 14.52 -4.01 -2.06
C SER A 84 14.81 -4.60 -3.43
N ASP A 85 15.99 -5.15 -3.66
CA ASP A 85 16.29 -5.82 -4.93
C ASP A 85 15.97 -7.33 -4.84
N GLN A 86 15.84 -7.97 -6.01
CA GLN A 86 15.52 -9.39 -6.09
C GLN A 86 16.58 -10.26 -5.41
N THR A 87 17.85 -9.90 -5.54
CA THR A 87 18.95 -10.64 -4.92
C THR A 87 18.79 -10.72 -3.40
N PHE A 88 18.37 -9.60 -2.78
CA PHE A 88 18.12 -9.55 -1.35
C PHE A 88 17.02 -10.53 -0.94
N PHE A 89 15.87 -10.52 -1.63
CA PHE A 89 14.75 -11.39 -1.30
C PHE A 89 15.07 -12.87 -1.56
N ASP A 90 15.81 -13.17 -2.63
CA ASP A 90 16.25 -14.53 -2.91
C ASP A 90 17.17 -15.05 -1.81
N LYS A 91 18.05 -14.19 -1.32
CA LYS A 91 19.01 -14.56 -0.26
C LYS A 91 18.35 -14.85 1.08
N ILE A 92 17.34 -14.05 1.47
CA ILE A 92 16.69 -14.22 2.78
C ILE A 92 15.57 -15.26 2.78
N GLY A 93 14.97 -15.57 1.62
CA GLY A 93 13.90 -16.55 1.47
C GLY A 93 12.52 -16.05 1.86
N GLU A 94 11.50 -16.89 1.66
CA GLU A 94 10.09 -16.50 1.85
C GLU A 94 9.76 -16.03 3.26
N LYS A 95 10.21 -16.78 4.28
CA LYS A 95 9.91 -16.49 5.68
C LYS A 95 10.45 -15.12 6.09
N GLU A 96 11.70 -14.85 5.76
CA GLU A 96 12.35 -13.58 6.12
C GLU A 96 11.85 -12.43 5.23
N THR A 97 11.43 -12.70 3.99
CA THR A 97 10.78 -11.70 3.14
C THR A 97 9.48 -11.23 3.79
N LYS A 98 8.67 -12.15 4.29
CA LYS A 98 7.44 -11.81 5.00
C LYS A 98 7.75 -10.98 6.25
N ARG A 99 8.75 -11.39 7.01
CA ARG A 99 9.19 -10.65 8.20
C ARG A 99 9.67 -9.25 7.85
N TYR A 100 10.36 -9.08 6.73
CA TYR A 100 10.81 -7.77 6.24
C TYR A 100 9.62 -6.81 6.08
N PHE A 101 8.56 -7.25 5.41
CA PHE A 101 7.39 -6.40 5.21
C PHE A 101 6.61 -6.16 6.50
N ASP A 102 6.53 -7.15 7.39
CA ASP A 102 5.91 -6.98 8.71
C ASP A 102 6.65 -5.90 9.52
N GLU A 103 7.98 -5.90 9.46
CA GLU A 103 8.80 -4.88 10.16
C GLU A 103 8.64 -3.49 9.53
N CYS A 104 8.52 -3.42 8.19
CA CYS A 104 8.23 -2.16 7.51
C CYS A 104 6.88 -1.58 7.96
N TYR A 105 5.87 -2.43 8.08
CA TYR A 105 4.54 -2.04 8.56
C TYR A 105 4.61 -1.52 10.00
N LYS A 106 5.28 -2.25 10.89
CA LYS A 106 5.45 -1.84 12.28
C LYS A 106 6.19 -0.51 12.40
N PHE A 107 7.20 -0.31 11.57
CA PHE A 107 7.95 0.94 11.55
C PHE A 107 7.01 2.13 11.28
N ILE A 108 6.14 2.02 10.29
CA ILE A 108 5.19 3.08 9.95
C ILE A 108 4.14 3.25 11.04
N CYS A 109 3.65 2.17 11.65
CA CYS A 109 2.70 2.25 12.77
C CYS A 109 3.24 3.06 13.94
N ASN A 110 4.56 3.01 14.16
CA ASN A 110 5.21 3.67 15.27
C ASN A 110 5.92 4.97 14.89
N TYR A 111 5.83 5.37 13.62
CA TYR A 111 6.54 6.55 13.12
C TYR A 111 5.78 7.84 13.47
N LYS A 112 6.39 8.65 14.35
CA LYS A 112 5.86 9.96 14.80
C LYS A 112 4.36 9.86 15.18
N ASN A 113 3.53 10.69 14.55
CA ASN A 113 2.10 10.76 14.85
C ASN A 113 1.24 9.96 13.86
N LEU A 114 1.85 9.16 12.99
CA LEU A 114 1.09 8.47 11.96
C LEU A 114 0.12 7.46 12.56
N GLY A 115 0.62 6.43 13.23
CA GLY A 115 -0.20 5.43 13.90
C GLY A 115 -0.96 4.51 12.96
N GLU A 116 -1.32 3.33 13.47
CA GLU A 116 -2.04 2.31 12.70
C GLU A 116 -3.42 2.77 12.23
N LYS A 117 -4.12 3.59 13.01
CA LYS A 117 -5.45 4.10 12.64
C LYS A 117 -5.45 4.98 11.40
N ASN A 118 -4.31 5.55 11.02
CA ASN A 118 -4.17 6.35 9.81
C ASN A 118 -3.83 5.48 8.60
N ILE A 119 -3.49 4.22 8.81
CA ILE A 119 -3.18 3.29 7.72
C ILE A 119 -4.49 2.67 7.23
N ILE A 120 -4.76 2.82 5.93
CA ILE A 120 -5.97 2.31 5.29
C ILE A 120 -5.76 0.86 4.84
N SER A 121 -4.60 0.57 4.26
CA SER A 121 -4.30 -0.75 3.70
C SER A 121 -2.80 -0.96 3.61
N ALA A 122 -2.38 -2.20 3.77
CA ALA A 122 -1.01 -2.63 3.50
C ALA A 122 -1.09 -4.00 2.82
N VAL A 123 -0.71 -4.06 1.55
CA VAL A 123 -0.75 -5.28 0.73
C VAL A 123 0.61 -5.56 0.14
N VAL A 124 1.05 -6.82 0.21
CA VAL A 124 2.30 -7.27 -0.38
C VAL A 124 1.99 -7.96 -1.71
N HIS A 125 2.62 -7.48 -2.77
CA HIS A 125 2.50 -8.05 -4.10
C HIS A 125 3.70 -8.94 -4.40
N LEU A 126 3.44 -10.18 -4.73
CA LEU A 126 4.44 -11.18 -5.14
C LEU A 126 4.26 -11.59 -6.61
N ASP A 127 3.31 -10.96 -7.31
CA ASP A 127 2.93 -11.26 -8.69
C ASP A 127 3.45 -10.26 -9.72
N GLU A 128 4.21 -9.25 -9.29
CA GLU A 128 4.65 -8.16 -10.16
C GLU A 128 6.14 -7.87 -9.90
N GLY A 129 7.01 -8.58 -10.63
CA GLY A 129 8.45 -8.38 -10.50
C GLY A 129 8.98 -8.64 -9.09
N VAL A 130 9.76 -7.71 -8.57
CA VAL A 130 10.36 -7.82 -7.23
C VAL A 130 9.26 -7.68 -6.16
N PRO A 131 9.28 -8.49 -5.08
CA PRO A 131 8.34 -8.33 -3.97
C PRO A 131 8.31 -6.90 -3.44
N HIS A 132 7.11 -6.36 -3.23
CA HIS A 132 6.94 -5.01 -2.71
C HIS A 132 5.62 -4.87 -1.97
N MET A 133 5.58 -3.92 -1.02
CA MET A 133 4.38 -3.63 -0.24
C MET A 133 3.85 -2.24 -0.62
N HIS A 134 2.55 -2.18 -0.92
CA HIS A 134 1.83 -0.92 -1.07
C HIS A 134 1.13 -0.61 0.25
N LEU A 135 1.48 0.51 0.87
CA LEU A 135 0.89 0.96 2.12
C LEU A 135 0.20 2.30 1.88
N MET A 136 -1.13 2.32 2.09
CA MET A 136 -1.95 3.52 1.93
C MET A 136 -2.25 4.11 3.29
N PHE A 137 -2.04 5.41 3.46
CA PHE A 137 -2.30 6.09 4.72
C PHE A 137 -2.83 7.49 4.51
N VAL A 138 -3.57 8.00 5.52
CA VAL A 138 -4.03 9.38 5.59
C VAL A 138 -2.97 10.18 6.35
N PRO A 139 -2.33 11.17 5.69
CA PRO A 139 -1.25 11.93 6.32
C PRO A 139 -1.73 12.86 7.45
#